data_e9885f825512e5f1c6ac8d32c54d9aad
#
_entry.id   e9885f825512e5f1c6ac8d32c54d9aad
#
_cell.length_a   1.000
_cell.length_b   1.000
_cell.length_c   1.000
_cell.angle_alpha   90.00
_cell.angle_beta   90.00
_cell.angle_gamma   90.00
#
_symmetry.space_group_name_H-M   'P 1'
#
loop_
_entity.id
_entity.type
_entity.pdbx_description
1 polymer ?
#
loop_
_entity_poly.entity_id
_entity_poly.type
_entity_poly.pdbx_seq_one_letter_code
_entity_poly.pdbx_strand_id
1 'polypeptide(L)'
;IRSCLVGSEMCIRDSNLTINAHEEACPLDLAPTSSTTIALVFGDALAIAVLDARGFNKDDFARSHPAGQLGKKLTTLVKDLAVMDEKAPIVDQNTSLKDALIEITEKKLGVTLISNNKKIVGIFTDGDLRRCLNNEIELNKTHIRDVMTAEFKSISSDALAIDAAEIMEKNKVFTPVSYTHLTLPTI
;
A
#
# COMPACT_ATOMS: atom_id res chain seq x y z
N ILE A 1 10.87 -40.26 14.68
CA ILE A 1 11.43 -39.15 15.50
C ILE A 1 10.48 -38.89 16.66
N ARG A 2 10.87 -39.30 17.87
CA ARG A 2 10.16 -38.92 19.09
C ARG A 2 10.62 -37.52 19.51
N SER A 3 9.99 -36.49 19.01
CA SER A 3 10.19 -35.15 19.53
C SER A 3 9.43 -34.99 20.85
N CYS A 4 10.14 -35.07 21.96
CA CYS A 4 9.59 -34.64 23.25
C CYS A 4 9.72 -33.14 23.36
N LEU A 5 8.65 -32.41 23.20
CA LEU A 5 8.55 -31.05 23.74
C LEU A 5 8.41 -31.18 25.25
N VAL A 6 9.49 -30.86 25.96
CA VAL A 6 9.52 -30.79 27.43
C VAL A 6 8.90 -29.47 27.86
N GLY A 7 7.63 -29.50 28.21
CA GLY A 7 7.00 -28.47 29.01
C GLY A 7 6.54 -29.10 30.33
N SER A 8 6.53 -28.36 31.39
CA SER A 8 6.20 -28.79 32.76
C SER A 8 4.75 -29.20 32.96
N GLU A 9 3.98 -29.37 31.91
CA GLU A 9 2.57 -29.77 31.96
C GLU A 9 2.35 -31.01 31.11
N MET A 10 1.52 -31.93 31.60
CA MET A 10 1.16 -33.18 30.95
C MET A 10 0.74 -32.95 29.51
N CYS A 11 1.62 -33.30 28.56
CA CYS A 11 1.26 -33.36 27.14
C CYS A 11 0.30 -34.52 26.94
N ILE A 12 -0.98 -34.24 26.90
CA ILE A 12 -2.02 -35.18 26.47
C ILE A 12 -1.85 -35.33 24.95
N ARG A 13 -1.40 -36.49 24.50
CA ARG A 13 -1.32 -36.84 23.08
C ARG A 13 -2.60 -37.59 22.74
N ASP A 14 -3.53 -36.92 22.12
CA ASP A 14 -4.80 -37.52 21.73
C ASP A 14 -4.71 -38.25 20.39
N SER A 15 -3.74 -37.91 19.56
CA SER A 15 -3.56 -38.47 18.22
C SER A 15 -2.08 -38.63 17.86
N ASN A 16 -1.75 -39.77 17.28
CA ASN A 16 -0.44 -40.03 16.71
C ASN A 16 -0.56 -40.06 15.19
N LEU A 17 0.23 -39.24 14.52
CA LEU A 17 0.33 -39.25 13.07
C LEU A 17 1.68 -39.82 12.68
N THR A 18 1.64 -40.87 11.86
CA THR A 18 2.86 -41.53 11.39
C THR A 18 3.28 -40.93 10.07
N ILE A 19 4.48 -40.37 10.03
CA ILE A 19 5.11 -39.86 8.83
C ILE A 19 6.22 -40.83 8.47
N ASN A 20 6.08 -41.55 7.35
CA ASN A 20 7.04 -42.51 6.87
C ASN A 20 7.72 -42.04 5.58
N ALA A 21 9.05 -41.94 5.60
CA ALA A 21 9.86 -41.90 4.40
C ALA A 21 10.28 -43.34 4.08
N HIS A 22 10.04 -43.81 2.88
CA HIS A 22 10.45 -45.18 2.47
C HIS A 22 11.95 -45.31 2.42
N GLU A 23 12.63 -44.32 1.89
CA GLU A 23 14.08 -44.23 1.74
C GLU A 23 14.55 -42.80 1.97
N GLU A 24 15.71 -42.63 2.57
CA GLU A 24 16.39 -41.35 2.61
C GLU A 24 17.11 -41.09 1.28
N ALA A 25 17.18 -39.83 0.85
CA ALA A 25 17.90 -39.45 -0.37
C ALA A 25 19.43 -39.51 -0.20
N CYS A 26 19.91 -39.76 1.01
CA CYS A 26 21.31 -39.91 1.31
C CYS A 26 21.82 -41.30 0.79
N PRO A 27 22.86 -41.34 -0.06
CA PRO A 27 23.39 -42.59 -0.60
C PRO A 27 23.88 -43.59 0.46
N LEU A 28 24.13 -43.09 1.68
CA LEU A 28 24.58 -43.89 2.82
C LEU A 28 23.44 -44.24 3.78
N ASP A 29 22.24 -43.74 3.51
CA ASP A 29 21.05 -43.87 4.37
C ASP A 29 21.29 -43.41 5.84
N LEU A 30 22.23 -42.50 6.02
CA LEU A 30 22.61 -41.96 7.34
C LEU A 30 22.07 -40.58 7.64
N ALA A 31 21.95 -39.76 6.61
CA ALA A 31 21.50 -38.37 6.77
C ALA A 31 19.98 -38.27 6.53
N PRO A 32 19.21 -37.67 7.49
CA PRO A 32 17.78 -37.45 7.31
C PRO A 32 17.57 -36.38 6.23
N THR A 33 16.88 -36.75 5.17
CA THR A 33 16.60 -35.92 3.99
C THR A 33 15.12 -35.98 3.60
N SER A 34 14.67 -37.13 3.11
CA SER A 34 13.27 -37.38 2.75
C SER A 34 12.36 -37.26 3.99
N SER A 35 12.78 -37.84 5.11
CA SER A 35 12.03 -37.77 6.37
C SER A 35 11.86 -36.37 6.91
N THR A 36 12.91 -35.56 6.87
CA THR A 36 12.83 -34.12 7.30
C THR A 36 11.98 -33.31 6.37
N THR A 37 12.07 -33.53 5.06
CA THR A 37 11.24 -32.82 4.07
C THR A 37 9.76 -33.13 4.25
N ILE A 38 9.40 -34.41 4.43
CA ILE A 38 8.02 -34.83 4.67
C ILE A 38 7.50 -34.24 5.98
N ALA A 39 8.32 -34.23 7.04
CA ALA A 39 7.94 -33.61 8.31
C ALA A 39 7.70 -32.12 8.20
N LEU A 40 8.51 -31.41 7.42
CA LEU A 40 8.34 -29.98 7.16
C LEU A 40 7.03 -29.71 6.41
N VAL A 41 6.81 -30.37 5.29
CA VAL A 41 5.60 -30.23 4.46
C VAL A 41 4.34 -30.54 5.28
N PHE A 42 4.38 -31.61 6.09
CA PHE A 42 3.26 -31.96 6.95
C PHE A 42 3.01 -30.92 8.03
N GLY A 43 4.07 -30.36 8.64
CA GLY A 43 3.97 -29.29 9.61
C GLY A 43 3.35 -28.03 9.03
N ASP A 44 3.76 -27.64 7.83
CA ASP A 44 3.20 -26.50 7.11
C ASP A 44 1.73 -26.72 6.76
N ALA A 45 1.38 -27.90 6.25
CA ALA A 45 -0.01 -28.25 5.93
C ALA A 45 -0.91 -28.18 7.18
N LEU A 46 -0.43 -28.69 8.30
CA LEU A 46 -1.16 -28.63 9.57
C LEU A 46 -1.30 -27.19 10.07
N ALA A 47 -0.24 -26.39 9.97
CA ALA A 47 -0.28 -24.99 10.35
C ALA A 47 -1.32 -24.21 9.54
N ILE A 48 -1.35 -24.40 8.23
CA ILE A 48 -2.34 -23.78 7.34
C ILE A 48 -3.75 -24.25 7.65
N ALA A 49 -3.95 -25.54 7.89
CA ALA A 49 -5.28 -26.07 8.26
C ALA A 49 -5.79 -25.49 9.58
N VAL A 50 -4.93 -25.31 10.58
CA VAL A 50 -5.27 -24.67 11.85
C VAL A 50 -5.56 -23.18 11.67
N LEU A 51 -4.81 -22.50 10.83
CA LEU A 51 -5.00 -21.10 10.49
C LEU A 51 -6.37 -20.88 9.87
N ASP A 52 -6.74 -21.71 8.88
CA ASP A 52 -8.04 -21.67 8.22
C ASP A 52 -9.19 -21.99 9.20
N ALA A 53 -9.05 -23.06 9.99
CA ALA A 53 -10.04 -23.46 11.00
C ALA A 53 -10.29 -22.39 12.08
N ARG A 54 -9.30 -21.54 12.36
CA ARG A 54 -9.42 -20.40 13.29
C ARG A 54 -9.95 -19.13 12.64
N GLY A 55 -10.19 -19.12 11.34
CA GLY A 55 -10.59 -17.93 10.59
C GLY A 55 -9.55 -16.81 10.65
N PHE A 56 -8.27 -17.18 10.77
CA PHE A 56 -7.17 -16.21 10.86
C PHE A 56 -7.07 -15.41 9.56
N ASN A 57 -7.11 -14.09 9.67
CA ASN A 57 -7.14 -13.18 8.53
C ASN A 57 -5.92 -12.24 8.49
N LYS A 58 -5.88 -11.35 7.48
CA LYS A 58 -4.79 -10.40 7.29
C LYS A 58 -4.62 -9.43 8.47
N ASP A 59 -5.71 -9.04 9.13
CA ASP A 59 -5.69 -8.12 10.26
C ASP A 59 -5.08 -8.80 11.51
N ASP A 60 -5.38 -10.09 11.70
CA ASP A 60 -4.78 -10.90 12.76
C ASP A 60 -3.28 -11.04 12.54
N PHE A 61 -2.85 -11.24 11.28
CA PHE A 61 -1.45 -11.28 10.93
C PHE A 61 -0.75 -9.95 11.22
N ALA A 62 -1.34 -8.84 10.80
CA ALA A 62 -0.81 -7.50 11.03
C ALA A 62 -0.66 -7.18 12.51
N ARG A 63 -1.65 -7.57 13.34
CA ARG A 63 -1.59 -7.44 14.80
C ARG A 63 -0.48 -8.28 15.44
N SER A 64 -0.23 -9.46 14.89
CA SER A 64 0.81 -10.36 15.39
C SER A 64 2.23 -9.92 14.98
N HIS A 65 2.37 -9.15 13.89
CA HIS A 65 3.65 -8.72 13.33
C HIS A 65 3.71 -7.21 13.04
N PRO A 66 3.45 -6.34 14.02
CA PRO A 66 3.29 -4.89 13.79
C PRO A 66 4.58 -4.20 13.32
N ALA A 67 5.74 -4.73 13.70
CA ALA A 67 7.04 -4.15 13.33
C ALA A 67 7.58 -4.62 11.97
N GLY A 68 7.00 -5.67 11.39
CA GLY A 68 7.44 -6.24 10.11
C GLY A 68 7.02 -5.37 8.91
N GLN A 69 7.79 -5.43 7.82
CA GLN A 69 7.43 -4.72 6.57
C GLN A 69 6.05 -5.14 6.05
N LEU A 70 5.71 -6.42 6.16
CA LEU A 70 4.42 -6.94 5.73
C LEU A 70 3.27 -6.45 6.64
N GLY A 71 3.48 -6.39 7.96
CA GLY A 71 2.52 -5.82 8.90
C GLY A 71 2.24 -4.35 8.61
N LYS A 72 3.28 -3.55 8.39
CA LYS A 72 3.14 -2.13 8.02
C LYS A 72 2.35 -1.95 6.72
N LYS A 73 2.60 -2.75 5.69
CA LYS A 73 1.83 -2.69 4.43
C LYS A 73 0.34 -2.93 4.62
N LEU A 74 -0.03 -3.75 5.59
CA LEU A 74 -1.43 -4.12 5.87
C LEU A 74 -2.14 -3.17 6.84
N THR A 75 -1.41 -2.25 7.47
CA THR A 75 -1.97 -1.35 8.50
C THR A 75 -1.80 0.14 8.20
N THR A 76 -0.86 0.52 7.34
CA THR A 76 -0.64 1.93 7.01
C THR A 76 -1.78 2.46 6.15
N LEU A 77 -2.45 3.50 6.62
CA LEU A 77 -3.52 4.17 5.90
C LEU A 77 -2.98 5.31 5.03
N VAL A 78 -3.74 5.69 4.03
CA VAL A 78 -3.40 6.82 3.16
C VAL A 78 -3.20 8.10 3.99
N LYS A 79 -4.06 8.37 4.98
CA LYS A 79 -3.94 9.53 5.87
C LYS A 79 -2.63 9.61 6.65
N ASP A 80 -1.98 8.46 6.92
CA ASP A 80 -0.73 8.41 7.67
C ASP A 80 0.47 8.88 6.84
N LEU A 81 0.33 8.88 5.51
CA LEU A 81 1.36 9.26 4.54
C LEU A 81 1.00 10.54 3.77
N ALA A 82 -0.25 10.95 3.80
CA ALA A 82 -0.75 12.08 3.04
C ALA A 82 -0.12 13.41 3.49
N VAL A 83 0.20 14.25 2.53
CA VAL A 83 0.61 15.63 2.78
C VAL A 83 -0.63 16.48 3.02
N MET A 84 -0.70 17.11 4.18
CA MET A 84 -1.88 17.83 4.67
C MET A 84 -1.62 19.31 4.90
N ASP A 85 -2.71 20.06 5.04
CA ASP A 85 -2.76 21.44 5.48
C ASP A 85 -1.89 22.39 4.61
N GLU A 86 -1.15 23.26 5.24
CA GLU A 86 -0.29 24.25 4.56
C GLU A 86 0.80 23.64 3.69
N LYS A 87 1.11 22.34 3.85
CA LYS A 87 2.08 21.65 3.02
C LYS A 87 1.48 21.13 1.71
N ALA A 88 0.16 20.99 1.64
CA ALA A 88 -0.53 20.54 0.43
C ALA A 88 -0.54 21.67 -0.61
N PRO A 89 -0.15 21.41 -1.86
CA PRO A 89 -0.16 22.41 -2.93
C PRO A 89 -1.58 22.61 -3.45
N ILE A 90 -2.29 23.59 -2.89
CA ILE A 90 -3.69 23.88 -3.24
C ILE A 90 -3.80 25.34 -3.67
N VAL A 91 -4.35 25.57 -4.86
CA VAL A 91 -4.61 26.90 -5.39
C VAL A 91 -6.09 27.09 -5.75
N ASP A 92 -6.56 28.34 -5.79
CA ASP A 92 -7.91 28.65 -6.29
C ASP A 92 -7.95 28.51 -7.82
N GLN A 93 -9.10 28.09 -8.36
CA GLN A 93 -9.30 27.91 -9.81
C GLN A 93 -9.03 29.17 -10.65
N ASN A 94 -9.10 30.37 -10.06
CA ASN A 94 -8.85 31.63 -10.72
C ASN A 94 -7.40 32.11 -10.59
N THR A 95 -6.54 31.33 -9.92
CA THR A 95 -5.11 31.63 -9.81
C THR A 95 -4.47 31.63 -11.19
N SER A 96 -3.51 32.53 -11.42
CA SER A 96 -2.74 32.54 -12.66
C SER A 96 -1.90 31.26 -12.79
N LEU A 97 -1.70 30.79 -14.02
CA LEU A 97 -0.86 29.61 -14.27
C LEU A 97 0.56 29.83 -13.70
N LYS A 98 1.08 31.05 -13.80
CA LYS A 98 2.40 31.40 -13.22
C LYS A 98 2.46 31.19 -11.72
N ASP A 99 1.45 31.68 -10.96
CA ASP A 99 1.43 31.56 -9.50
C ASP A 99 1.24 30.10 -9.07
N ALA A 100 0.44 29.33 -9.81
CA ALA A 100 0.30 27.90 -9.59
C ALA A 100 1.62 27.13 -9.79
N LEU A 101 2.46 27.54 -10.76
CA LEU A 101 3.78 26.96 -10.97
C LEU A 101 4.76 27.29 -9.83
N ILE A 102 4.63 28.46 -9.21
CA ILE A 102 5.41 28.81 -8.02
C ILE A 102 5.05 27.86 -6.88
N GLU A 103 3.75 27.64 -6.64
CA GLU A 103 3.26 26.72 -5.62
C GLU A 103 3.78 25.28 -5.82
N ILE A 104 3.74 24.75 -7.06
CA ILE A 104 4.30 23.44 -7.40
C ILE A 104 5.79 23.36 -7.04
N THR A 105 6.53 24.42 -7.38
CA THR A 105 7.98 24.45 -7.16
C THR A 105 8.33 24.53 -5.67
N GLU A 106 7.60 25.33 -4.91
CA GLU A 106 7.81 25.48 -3.46
C GLU A 106 7.47 24.21 -2.69
N LYS A 107 6.37 23.54 -3.03
CA LYS A 107 5.90 22.33 -2.35
C LYS A 107 6.63 21.07 -2.81
N LYS A 108 7.31 21.10 -3.97
CA LYS A 108 8.15 19.99 -4.51
C LYS A 108 7.43 18.65 -4.71
N LEU A 109 6.13 18.67 -4.95
CA LEU A 109 5.33 17.47 -5.17
C LEU A 109 5.06 17.17 -6.66
N GLY A 110 5.44 18.09 -7.56
CA GLY A 110 5.21 17.94 -9.01
C GLY A 110 3.74 17.97 -9.43
N VAL A 111 2.87 18.38 -8.53
CA VAL A 111 1.42 18.49 -8.74
C VAL A 111 0.89 19.64 -7.91
N THR A 112 -0.20 20.29 -8.36
CA THR A 112 -1.04 21.15 -7.52
C THR A 112 -2.50 20.80 -7.70
N LEU A 113 -3.26 20.98 -6.64
CA LEU A 113 -4.70 20.79 -6.60
C LEU A 113 -5.40 22.11 -6.85
N ILE A 114 -6.44 22.06 -7.66
CA ILE A 114 -7.25 23.24 -7.97
C ILE A 114 -8.55 23.16 -7.20
N SER A 115 -8.79 24.15 -6.37
CA SER A 115 -9.99 24.23 -5.54
C SER A 115 -10.99 25.27 -6.07
N ASN A 116 -12.27 24.97 -5.89
CA ASN A 116 -13.37 25.90 -6.05
C ASN A 116 -14.32 25.74 -4.85
N ASN A 117 -14.50 26.78 -4.04
CA ASN A 117 -15.34 26.75 -2.84
C ASN A 117 -15.01 25.56 -1.91
N LYS A 118 -13.73 25.34 -1.63
CA LYS A 118 -13.22 24.23 -0.79
C LYS A 118 -13.44 22.83 -1.36
N LYS A 119 -13.80 22.69 -2.63
CA LYS A 119 -13.84 21.41 -3.33
C LYS A 119 -12.74 21.36 -4.36
N ILE A 120 -12.06 20.25 -4.47
CA ILE A 120 -11.09 20.04 -5.53
C ILE A 120 -11.84 19.76 -6.82
N VAL A 121 -11.55 20.56 -7.83
CA VAL A 121 -12.19 20.50 -9.15
C VAL A 121 -11.22 20.01 -10.23
N GLY A 122 -9.94 19.95 -9.95
CA GLY A 122 -8.94 19.48 -10.88
C GLY A 122 -7.55 19.39 -10.27
N ILE A 123 -6.63 18.88 -11.06
CA ILE A 123 -5.20 18.82 -10.76
C ILE A 123 -4.42 19.44 -11.91
N PHE A 124 -3.22 19.91 -11.61
CA PHE A 124 -2.24 20.33 -12.61
C PHE A 124 -0.88 19.75 -12.27
N THR A 125 -0.24 19.14 -13.23
CA THR A 125 1.02 18.40 -13.06
C THR A 125 2.12 18.92 -13.96
N ASP A 126 3.36 18.48 -13.75
CA ASP A 126 4.48 18.77 -14.66
C ASP A 126 4.20 18.30 -16.10
N GLY A 127 3.39 17.24 -16.28
CA GLY A 127 2.95 16.78 -17.60
C GLY A 127 2.01 17.79 -18.28
N ASP A 128 1.13 18.42 -17.49
CA ASP A 128 0.22 19.46 -17.99
C ASP A 128 1.03 20.70 -18.38
N LEU A 129 2.03 21.08 -17.57
CA LEU A 129 2.93 22.18 -17.88
C LEU A 129 3.64 21.97 -19.23
N ARG A 130 4.16 20.79 -19.50
CA ARG A 130 4.80 20.49 -20.78
C ARG A 130 3.83 20.64 -21.95
N ARG A 131 2.56 20.25 -21.77
CA ARG A 131 1.51 20.46 -22.79
C ARG A 131 1.21 21.95 -23.01
N CYS A 132 1.15 22.73 -21.94
CA CYS A 132 0.95 24.17 -22.04
C CYS A 132 2.10 24.87 -22.80
N LEU A 133 3.34 24.48 -22.52
CA LEU A 133 4.51 25.03 -23.23
C LEU A 133 4.54 24.66 -24.72
N ASN A 134 4.16 23.43 -25.07
CA ASN A 134 4.07 23.00 -26.46
C ASN A 134 2.97 23.74 -27.24
N ASN A 135 1.92 24.20 -26.56
CA ASN A 135 0.81 24.92 -27.16
C ASN A 135 0.99 26.47 -27.08
N GLU A 136 2.17 26.93 -26.70
CA GLU A 136 2.53 28.36 -26.60
C GLU A 136 1.57 29.19 -25.71
N ILE A 137 1.05 28.57 -24.62
CA ILE A 137 0.10 29.22 -23.73
C ILE A 137 0.80 30.31 -22.91
N GLU A 138 0.21 31.51 -22.84
CA GLU A 138 0.73 32.63 -22.06
C GLU A 138 0.52 32.41 -20.54
N LEU A 139 1.59 32.08 -19.82
CA LEU A 139 1.57 31.76 -18.40
C LEU A 139 1.00 32.87 -17.50
N ASN A 140 1.20 34.12 -17.88
CA ASN A 140 0.76 35.26 -17.08
C ASN A 140 -0.72 35.63 -17.26
N LYS A 141 -1.35 35.21 -18.37
CA LYS A 141 -2.73 35.60 -18.69
C LYS A 141 -3.73 34.46 -18.53
N THR A 142 -3.24 33.22 -18.47
CA THR A 142 -4.09 32.03 -18.41
C THR A 142 -4.39 31.68 -16.97
N HIS A 143 -5.64 31.41 -16.65
CA HIS A 143 -6.04 30.89 -15.35
C HIS A 143 -5.84 29.36 -15.30
N ILE A 144 -5.53 28.84 -14.12
CA ILE A 144 -5.23 27.42 -13.94
C ILE A 144 -6.43 26.52 -14.33
N ARG A 145 -7.66 26.98 -14.14
CA ARG A 145 -8.90 26.27 -14.53
C ARG A 145 -8.98 25.95 -16.01
N ASP A 146 -8.34 26.76 -16.86
CA ASP A 146 -8.43 26.63 -18.31
C ASP A 146 -7.51 25.55 -18.86
N VAL A 147 -6.54 25.11 -18.04
CA VAL A 147 -5.50 24.15 -18.42
C VAL A 147 -5.38 22.95 -17.47
N MET A 148 -6.18 22.89 -16.40
CA MET A 148 -6.17 21.81 -15.43
C MET A 148 -6.74 20.51 -16.02
N THR A 149 -6.34 19.40 -15.46
CA THR A 149 -6.99 18.11 -15.68
C THR A 149 -8.13 17.93 -14.67
N ALA A 150 -9.38 17.89 -15.15
CA ALA A 150 -10.57 17.74 -14.32
C ALA A 150 -10.84 16.29 -13.91
N GLU A 151 -10.41 15.33 -14.71
CA GLU A 151 -10.53 13.90 -14.38
C GLU A 151 -9.25 13.38 -13.73
N PHE A 152 -9.28 13.23 -12.43
CA PHE A 152 -8.14 12.74 -11.64
C PHE A 152 -8.53 11.51 -10.81
N LYS A 153 -7.53 10.69 -10.47
CA LYS A 153 -7.74 9.53 -9.62
C LYS A 153 -7.73 9.94 -8.15
N SER A 154 -8.71 9.44 -7.42
CA SER A 154 -8.86 9.72 -6.00
C SER A 154 -9.02 8.43 -5.20
N ILE A 155 -8.65 8.50 -3.92
CA ILE A 155 -8.74 7.41 -2.97
C ILE A 155 -9.20 7.94 -1.62
N SER A 156 -9.86 7.11 -0.82
CA SER A 156 -10.24 7.47 0.55
C SER A 156 -9.01 7.60 1.45
N SER A 157 -9.02 8.56 2.36
CA SER A 157 -7.98 8.72 3.38
C SER A 157 -7.87 7.52 4.33
N ASP A 158 -8.95 6.77 4.52
CA ASP A 158 -9.01 5.59 5.35
C ASP A 158 -8.70 4.28 4.59
N ALA A 159 -8.41 4.37 3.30
CA ALA A 159 -7.93 3.23 2.52
C ALA A 159 -6.48 2.87 2.91
N LEU A 160 -6.07 1.66 2.60
CA LEU A 160 -4.68 1.24 2.82
C LEU A 160 -3.73 1.94 1.83
N ALA A 161 -2.55 2.28 2.30
CA ALA A 161 -1.51 2.88 1.45
C ALA A 161 -1.09 1.96 0.30
N ILE A 162 -1.21 0.65 0.47
CA ILE A 162 -0.95 -0.33 -0.59
C ILE A 162 -1.95 -0.21 -1.75
N ASP A 163 -3.23 0.05 -1.44
CA ASP A 163 -4.26 0.24 -2.45
C ASP A 163 -3.99 1.52 -3.27
N ALA A 164 -3.48 2.58 -2.60
CA ALA A 164 -3.03 3.79 -3.30
C ALA A 164 -1.88 3.49 -4.27
N ALA A 165 -0.89 2.70 -3.84
CA ALA A 165 0.23 2.29 -4.70
C ALA A 165 -0.24 1.47 -5.91
N GLU A 166 -1.20 0.56 -5.74
CA GLU A 166 -1.79 -0.20 -6.84
C GLU A 166 -2.52 0.71 -7.85
N ILE A 167 -3.26 1.72 -7.36
CA ILE A 167 -3.91 2.71 -8.22
C ILE A 167 -2.87 3.51 -9.01
N MET A 168 -1.77 3.92 -8.36
CA MET A 168 -0.68 4.63 -9.01
C MET A 168 -0.04 3.80 -10.12
N GLU A 169 0.28 2.55 -9.86
CA GLU A 169 0.91 1.64 -10.81
C GLU A 169 -0.02 1.33 -12.00
N LYS A 170 -1.25 0.94 -11.72
CA LYS A 170 -2.25 0.58 -12.73
C LYS A 170 -2.58 1.73 -13.69
N ASN A 171 -2.67 2.94 -13.16
CA ASN A 171 -3.04 4.13 -13.94
C ASN A 171 -1.82 4.92 -14.41
N LYS A 172 -0.61 4.53 -14.04
CA LYS A 172 0.66 5.23 -14.34
C LYS A 172 0.61 6.70 -13.88
N VAL A 173 0.04 6.94 -12.69
CA VAL A 173 0.00 8.26 -12.05
C VAL A 173 0.95 8.29 -10.86
N PHE A 174 1.61 9.42 -10.65
CA PHE A 174 2.60 9.56 -9.57
C PHE A 174 1.96 9.97 -8.24
N THR A 175 0.77 10.57 -8.26
CA THR A 175 0.12 11.10 -7.07
C THR A 175 -1.39 10.93 -7.17
N PRO A 176 -2.02 10.05 -6.39
CA PRO A 176 -3.46 10.01 -6.25
C PRO A 176 -3.89 11.11 -5.28
N VAL A 177 -5.07 11.67 -5.51
CA VAL A 177 -5.69 12.63 -4.59
C VAL A 177 -6.45 11.88 -3.51
N SER A 178 -6.15 12.14 -2.24
CA SER A 178 -6.92 11.60 -1.14
C SER A 178 -8.03 12.56 -0.71
N TYR A 179 -9.19 12.03 -0.34
CA TYR A 179 -10.28 12.82 0.21
C TYR A 179 -10.90 12.15 1.44
N THR A 180 -11.32 12.95 2.39
CA THR A 180 -12.23 12.58 3.46
C THR A 180 -13.63 13.01 3.08
N HIS A 181 -14.64 12.30 3.52
CA HIS A 181 -16.03 12.43 3.05
C HIS A 181 -16.65 13.84 3.04
N LEU A 182 -16.02 14.84 3.63
CA LEU A 182 -16.56 16.22 3.74
C LEU A 182 -15.51 17.32 3.77
N THR A 183 -14.22 17.03 3.62
CA THR A 183 -13.15 18.02 3.71
C THR A 183 -12.20 17.92 2.54
N LEU A 184 -11.41 18.97 2.34
CA LEU A 184 -10.39 19.08 1.31
C LEU A 184 -9.60 17.77 1.14
N PRO A 185 -9.38 17.33 -0.11
CA PRO A 185 -8.52 16.18 -0.38
C PRO A 185 -7.12 16.43 0.13
N THR A 186 -6.51 15.38 0.55
CA THR A 186 -5.14 15.31 1.03
C THR A 186 -4.34 14.45 0.07
N ILE A 187 -3.16 14.86 -0.29
CA ILE A 187 -2.22 14.12 -1.13
C ILE A 187 -1.31 13.31 -0.25
#